data_48d4b760da70214356c9de66f982561e
#
_entry.id   48d4b760da70214356c9de66f982561e
#
_cell.length_a   1.000
_cell.length_b   1.000
_cell.length_c   1.000
_cell.angle_alpha   90.00
_cell.angle_beta   90.00
_cell.angle_gamma   90.00
#
_symmetry.space_group_name_H-M   'P 1'
#
loop_
_entity.id
_entity.type
_entity.pdbx_description
1 polymer ?
#
loop_
_entity_poly.entity_id
_entity_poly.type
_entity_poly.pdbx_seq_one_letter_code
_entity_poly.pdbx_strand_id
1 'polypeptide(L)'
;MLMSKTKNIVSILLVLCFMVALASCGEDSPQEVAPNETTHTAVNEAGEEITVLSLNKEYITHYEWYEDYPEMLVRSEYTDVILDKSMEKKYPHLAKVLTETSEMRKRAMEEEKDNLIVTATEEFLNDSNAFSTYVSTLDVQVRRADSVAVSVLEDYGTESSRSFNGLNYDTESGKLLALSDVVTDISNIPEIVERVIMSRIGEEETFGETAIPDYFQNTPEDDVTWVLDYNGITFYFEQGVIAPTNFGIQTATVTFAEYPDLFKEKYTAVPDAYVVSLPLSSPFYTDITGDKRADELTVSGNYDYDGGYYYTLAVSSQSSSFEADWFAYTMSPYYAKTADGDSFLCVFSEISDGADTQMTMCVFSLKDGEIKQVSETDMELPSRGDNIFALPTDPDILLLCDSDGNYS
;
A
#
# COMPACT_ATOMS: atom_id res chain seq x y z
N MET A 1 39.75 -34.20 3.81
CA MET A 1 38.65 -34.80 4.55
C MET A 1 38.64 -34.16 5.94
N LEU A 2 38.03 -32.99 6.04
CA LEU A 2 37.65 -32.36 7.30
C LEU A 2 36.37 -31.59 6.99
N MET A 3 35.26 -32.10 7.48
CA MET A 3 33.98 -31.43 7.47
C MET A 3 34.01 -30.27 8.46
N SER A 4 33.93 -29.04 7.99
CA SER A 4 33.67 -27.89 8.79
C SER A 4 32.14 -27.80 8.99
N LYS A 5 31.71 -27.82 10.23
CA LYS A 5 30.33 -27.59 10.63
C LYS A 5 30.08 -26.08 10.58
N THR A 6 29.37 -25.65 9.60
CA THR A 6 28.78 -24.29 9.53
C THR A 6 27.83 -24.14 10.72
N LYS A 7 28.15 -23.29 11.65
CA LYS A 7 27.24 -22.81 12.69
C LYS A 7 26.47 -21.62 12.09
N ASN A 8 25.22 -21.81 11.83
CA ASN A 8 24.30 -20.71 11.56
C ASN A 8 24.26 -19.78 12.77
N ILE A 9 24.91 -18.63 12.66
CA ILE A 9 24.72 -17.53 13.59
C ILE A 9 23.66 -16.65 12.96
N VAL A 10 22.42 -16.87 13.35
CA VAL A 10 21.33 -15.93 13.15
C VAL A 10 21.67 -14.70 13.99
N SER A 11 22.17 -13.65 13.36
CA SER A 11 22.31 -12.34 14.00
C SER A 11 20.93 -11.69 14.08
N ILE A 12 20.22 -12.01 15.17
CA ILE A 12 19.15 -11.19 15.69
C ILE A 12 19.84 -10.00 16.39
N LEU A 13 20.06 -8.95 15.65
CA LEU A 13 20.54 -7.68 16.21
C LEU A 13 19.91 -6.56 15.39
N LEU A 14 18.73 -6.17 15.79
CA LEU A 14 18.18 -4.81 15.72
C LEU A 14 16.69 -4.75 16.04
N VAL A 15 16.22 -5.54 17.00
CA VAL A 15 14.93 -5.34 17.68
C VAL A 15 15.10 -5.52 19.20
N LEU A 16 16.26 -5.17 19.74
CA LEU A 16 16.52 -5.30 21.19
C LEU A 16 17.05 -3.99 21.76
N CYS A 17 16.28 -2.91 21.59
CA CYS A 17 16.45 -1.68 22.37
C CYS A 17 15.14 -1.15 22.97
N PHE A 18 14.10 -1.95 23.07
CA PHE A 18 12.89 -1.56 23.82
C PHE A 18 12.67 -2.49 25.02
N MET A 19 13.56 -2.49 25.99
CA MET A 19 13.23 -2.86 27.37
C MET A 19 14.45 -2.67 28.28
N VAL A 20 14.77 -1.47 28.70
CA VAL A 20 15.33 -1.18 30.03
C VAL A 20 15.28 0.33 30.26
N ALA A 21 14.20 0.84 30.77
CA ALA A 21 14.18 1.99 31.67
C ALA A 21 12.77 2.27 32.18
N LEU A 22 12.21 1.44 33.03
CA LEU A 22 11.17 1.87 33.97
C LEU A 22 11.24 0.99 35.22
N ALA A 23 12.16 1.33 36.10
CA ALA A 23 12.07 0.97 37.49
C ALA A 23 12.34 2.20 38.33
N SER A 24 11.28 3.00 38.57
CA SER A 24 11.18 3.82 39.78
C SER A 24 9.75 4.32 39.96
N CYS A 25 9.07 3.73 40.93
CA CYS A 25 8.07 4.26 41.84
C CYS A 25 7.00 5.26 41.34
N GLY A 26 5.75 4.80 41.38
CA GLY A 26 4.56 5.64 41.45
C GLY A 26 3.34 4.85 40.99
N GLU A 27 2.54 4.36 41.93
CA GLU A 27 1.20 3.83 41.69
C GLU A 27 0.33 4.92 41.09
N ASP A 28 0.10 4.84 39.79
CA ASP A 28 -1.13 5.23 39.13
C ASP A 28 -1.14 4.48 37.82
N SER A 29 -1.98 3.45 37.74
CA SER A 29 -2.23 2.71 36.51
C SER A 29 -2.80 3.68 35.47
N PRO A 30 -2.22 3.81 34.28
CA PRO A 30 -2.90 4.47 33.18
C PRO A 30 -4.18 3.65 32.92
N GLN A 31 -5.33 4.25 33.05
CA GLN A 31 -6.55 3.71 32.47
C GLN A 31 -6.27 3.57 30.99
N GLU A 32 -6.27 2.32 30.55
CA GLU A 32 -6.38 1.96 29.14
C GLU A 32 -7.65 2.65 28.62
N VAL A 33 -7.51 3.80 28.00
CA VAL A 33 -8.59 4.43 27.24
C VAL A 33 -8.77 3.51 26.05
N ALA A 34 -9.75 2.62 26.14
CA ALA A 34 -10.21 1.91 24.96
C ALA A 34 -10.53 2.97 23.91
N PRO A 35 -9.96 2.88 22.68
CA PRO A 35 -10.34 3.79 21.61
C PRO A 35 -11.86 3.70 21.49
N ASN A 36 -12.55 4.84 21.50
CA ASN A 36 -13.94 4.92 21.12
C ASN A 36 -13.98 4.37 19.69
N GLU A 37 -14.51 3.16 19.52
CA GLU A 37 -14.82 2.61 18.20
C GLU A 37 -15.96 3.46 17.62
N THR A 38 -15.61 4.59 17.01
CA THR A 38 -16.51 5.31 16.11
C THR A 38 -16.57 4.47 14.85
N THR A 39 -17.61 3.67 14.69
CA THR A 39 -17.79 2.88 13.48
C THR A 39 -18.39 3.80 12.42
N HIS A 40 -17.58 4.21 11.44
CA HIS A 40 -18.07 4.94 10.27
C HIS A 40 -18.91 4.02 9.40
N THR A 41 -20.19 4.33 9.24
CA THR A 41 -21.14 3.49 8.53
C THR A 41 -21.93 4.32 7.54
N ALA A 42 -22.02 3.83 6.31
CA ALA A 42 -23.03 4.27 5.36
C ALA A 42 -24.10 3.18 5.22
N VAL A 43 -25.27 3.54 4.71
CA VAL A 43 -26.34 2.59 4.43
C VAL A 43 -26.55 2.54 2.93
N ASN A 44 -26.48 1.33 2.34
CA ASN A 44 -26.77 1.15 0.93
C ASN A 44 -28.28 1.31 0.64
N GLU A 45 -28.67 1.31 -0.63
CA GLU A 45 -30.10 1.43 -1.04
C GLU A 45 -30.98 0.30 -0.48
N ALA A 46 -30.39 -0.88 -0.17
CA ALA A 46 -31.09 -1.98 0.47
C ALA A 46 -31.29 -1.78 1.98
N GLY A 47 -30.71 -0.74 2.57
CA GLY A 47 -30.77 -0.45 4.00
C GLY A 47 -29.72 -1.23 4.81
N GLU A 48 -28.70 -1.80 4.17
CA GLU A 48 -27.61 -2.52 4.84
C GLU A 48 -26.49 -1.53 5.20
N GLU A 49 -25.95 -1.70 6.39
CA GLU A 49 -24.87 -0.89 6.92
C GLU A 49 -23.51 -1.33 6.37
N ILE A 50 -22.81 -0.43 5.67
CA ILE A 50 -21.45 -0.66 5.19
C ILE A 50 -20.48 -0.12 6.22
N THR A 51 -19.65 -0.99 6.77
CA THR A 51 -18.69 -0.66 7.83
C THR A 51 -17.27 -0.98 7.41
N VAL A 52 -16.31 -0.14 7.77
CA VAL A 52 -14.87 -0.44 7.62
C VAL A 52 -14.47 -1.63 8.48
N LEU A 53 -13.49 -2.39 8.01
CA LEU A 53 -12.90 -3.51 8.73
C LEU A 53 -11.58 -3.10 9.36
N SER A 54 -11.33 -3.62 10.56
CA SER A 54 -10.02 -3.53 11.19
C SER A 54 -9.09 -4.59 10.63
N LEU A 55 -7.98 -4.13 10.09
CA LEU A 55 -6.88 -4.95 9.56
C LEU A 55 -5.59 -4.63 10.31
N ASN A 56 -4.63 -5.55 10.23
CA ASN A 56 -3.28 -5.34 10.73
C ASN A 56 -2.27 -5.55 9.60
N LYS A 57 -1.14 -4.86 9.67
CA LYS A 57 -0.01 -5.03 8.76
C LYS A 57 1.15 -5.65 9.50
N GLU A 58 1.71 -6.73 8.97
CA GLU A 58 2.91 -7.38 9.46
C GLU A 58 4.09 -6.96 8.58
N TYR A 59 5.22 -6.64 9.22
CA TYR A 59 6.46 -6.25 8.55
C TYR A 59 7.50 -7.34 8.75
N ILE A 60 8.07 -7.84 7.67
CA ILE A 60 9.04 -8.91 7.68
C ILE A 60 10.28 -8.46 6.91
N THR A 61 11.43 -8.48 7.57
CA THR A 61 12.70 -8.05 6.98
C THR A 61 13.74 -9.14 7.14
N HIS A 62 14.56 -9.29 6.11
CA HIS A 62 15.71 -10.20 6.14
C HIS A 62 16.91 -9.53 5.50
N TYR A 63 18.03 -9.56 6.20
CA TYR A 63 19.32 -9.05 5.76
C TYR A 63 20.35 -10.17 5.76
N GLU A 64 20.93 -10.51 4.61
CA GLU A 64 22.00 -11.51 4.49
C GLU A 64 23.33 -10.82 4.25
N TRP A 65 24.34 -11.20 5.03
CA TRP A 65 25.68 -10.65 5.00
C TRP A 65 26.69 -11.72 4.59
N TYR A 66 27.74 -11.32 3.89
CA TYR A 66 28.77 -12.25 3.52
C TYR A 66 29.72 -12.52 4.71
N GLU A 67 29.58 -13.69 5.36
CA GLU A 67 30.40 -14.20 6.47
C GLU A 67 31.02 -13.09 7.39
N ASP A 68 32.36 -12.88 7.29
CA ASP A 68 33.10 -11.91 8.10
C ASP A 68 33.30 -10.55 7.41
N TYR A 69 32.65 -10.31 6.25
CA TYR A 69 32.74 -9.06 5.52
C TYR A 69 31.55 -8.14 5.88
N PRO A 70 31.79 -6.82 5.89
CA PRO A 70 30.72 -5.86 6.18
C PRO A 70 29.73 -5.66 5.01
N GLU A 71 29.82 -6.49 3.97
CA GLU A 71 29.02 -6.36 2.75
C GLU A 71 27.69 -7.09 2.90
N MET A 72 26.59 -6.35 2.72
CA MET A 72 25.26 -6.93 2.65
C MET A 72 25.04 -7.55 1.27
N LEU A 73 24.73 -8.84 1.21
CA LEU A 73 24.46 -9.55 -0.03
C LEU A 73 23.02 -9.36 -0.50
N VAL A 74 22.06 -9.51 0.42
CA VAL A 74 20.63 -9.47 0.10
C VAL A 74 19.88 -8.68 1.18
N ARG A 75 18.98 -7.82 0.74
CA ARG A 75 17.93 -7.18 1.53
C ARG A 75 16.57 -7.61 0.99
N SER A 76 15.82 -8.37 1.77
CA SER A 76 14.46 -8.78 1.43
C SER A 76 13.49 -8.22 2.47
N GLU A 77 12.55 -7.41 2.02
CA GLU A 77 11.57 -6.73 2.87
C GLU A 77 10.19 -6.97 2.31
N TYR A 78 9.28 -7.51 3.11
CA TYR A 78 7.90 -7.63 2.69
C TYR A 78 6.92 -7.32 3.80
N THR A 79 5.74 -6.90 3.40
CA THR A 79 4.62 -6.68 4.30
C THR A 79 3.51 -7.67 4.02
N ASP A 80 2.67 -7.91 4.99
CA ASP A 80 1.47 -8.72 4.84
C ASP A 80 0.28 -8.08 5.56
N VAL A 81 -0.93 -8.44 5.14
CA VAL A 81 -2.19 -7.93 5.70
C VAL A 81 -2.98 -9.08 6.28
N ILE A 82 -3.33 -8.96 7.55
CA ILE A 82 -4.09 -9.94 8.31
C ILE A 82 -5.35 -9.30 8.89
N LEU A 83 -6.42 -10.07 8.98
CA LEU A 83 -7.65 -9.61 9.62
C LEU A 83 -7.44 -9.45 11.13
N ASP A 84 -7.94 -8.36 11.71
CA ASP A 84 -7.89 -8.21 13.17
C ASP A 84 -8.70 -9.31 13.87
N LYS A 85 -8.20 -9.81 14.99
CA LYS A 85 -8.81 -10.91 15.76
C LYS A 85 -10.26 -10.63 16.17
N SER A 86 -10.62 -9.37 16.36
CA SER A 86 -12.00 -8.95 16.67
C SER A 86 -12.96 -9.27 15.52
N MET A 87 -12.48 -9.24 14.28
CA MET A 87 -13.27 -9.46 13.06
C MET A 87 -13.34 -10.93 12.62
N GLU A 88 -12.41 -11.79 13.04
CA GLU A 88 -12.32 -13.22 12.60
C GLU A 88 -13.61 -14.00 12.84
N LYS A 89 -14.31 -13.74 13.96
CA LYS A 89 -15.57 -14.41 14.28
C LYS A 89 -16.72 -13.97 13.38
N LYS A 90 -16.70 -12.70 12.96
CA LYS A 90 -17.72 -12.12 12.08
C LYS A 90 -17.48 -12.55 10.62
N TYR A 91 -16.22 -12.63 10.20
CA TYR A 91 -15.82 -12.95 8.83
C TYR A 91 -14.85 -14.16 8.75
N PRO A 92 -15.29 -15.37 9.16
CA PRO A 92 -14.39 -16.53 9.26
C PRO A 92 -13.86 -17.02 7.91
N HIS A 93 -14.60 -16.81 6.82
CA HIS A 93 -14.17 -17.20 5.47
C HIS A 93 -13.07 -16.24 4.96
N LEU A 94 -13.25 -14.93 5.19
CA LEU A 94 -12.23 -13.94 4.86
C LEU A 94 -10.95 -14.17 5.69
N ALA A 95 -11.07 -14.40 7.00
CA ALA A 95 -9.93 -14.69 7.86
C ALA A 95 -9.13 -15.89 7.34
N LYS A 96 -9.82 -16.96 6.93
CA LYS A 96 -9.18 -18.15 6.37
C LYS A 96 -8.43 -17.83 5.09
N VAL A 97 -9.04 -17.17 4.12
CA VAL A 97 -8.40 -16.91 2.82
C VAL A 97 -7.25 -15.93 2.94
N LEU A 98 -7.35 -14.90 3.78
CA LEU A 98 -6.23 -13.99 4.04
C LEU A 98 -5.05 -14.71 4.67
N THR A 99 -5.30 -15.62 5.63
CA THR A 99 -4.25 -16.46 6.23
C THR A 99 -3.59 -17.38 5.18
N GLU A 100 -4.37 -18.05 4.33
CA GLU A 100 -3.84 -18.92 3.27
C GLU A 100 -3.02 -18.13 2.25
N THR A 101 -3.45 -16.91 1.89
CA THR A 101 -2.72 -16.01 0.98
C THR A 101 -1.42 -15.52 1.62
N SER A 102 -1.46 -15.15 2.91
CA SER A 102 -0.27 -14.79 3.70
C SER A 102 0.78 -15.90 3.70
N GLU A 103 0.37 -17.14 3.96
CA GLU A 103 1.28 -18.29 3.91
C GLU A 103 1.87 -18.55 2.52
N MET A 104 1.11 -18.27 1.45
CA MET A 104 1.62 -18.39 0.08
C MET A 104 2.66 -17.31 -0.22
N ARG A 105 2.39 -16.04 0.13
CA ARG A 105 3.35 -14.93 -0.01
C ARG A 105 4.64 -15.22 0.73
N LYS A 106 4.53 -15.62 2.01
CA LYS A 106 5.69 -15.94 2.83
C LYS A 106 6.58 -17.00 2.18
N ARG A 107 5.99 -18.08 1.66
CA ARG A 107 6.75 -19.12 0.96
C ARG A 107 7.42 -18.60 -0.30
N ALA A 108 6.70 -17.80 -1.11
CA ALA A 108 7.25 -17.22 -2.33
C ALA A 108 8.43 -16.28 -2.04
N MET A 109 8.29 -15.42 -1.02
CA MET A 109 9.37 -14.51 -0.61
C MET A 109 10.58 -15.25 -0.01
N GLU A 110 10.36 -16.34 0.74
CA GLU A 110 11.45 -17.18 1.25
C GLU A 110 12.22 -17.86 0.10
N GLU A 111 11.50 -18.40 -0.90
CA GLU A 111 12.12 -19.01 -2.09
C GLU A 111 12.89 -17.98 -2.92
N GLU A 112 12.33 -16.81 -3.14
CA GLU A 112 12.99 -15.69 -3.83
C GLU A 112 14.28 -15.27 -3.12
N LYS A 113 14.19 -15.02 -1.82
CA LYS A 113 15.34 -14.68 -0.96
C LYS A 113 16.46 -15.73 -1.07
N ASP A 114 16.12 -17.01 -0.96
CA ASP A 114 17.12 -18.09 -1.03
C ASP A 114 17.81 -18.15 -2.41
N ASN A 115 17.08 -17.89 -3.50
CA ASN A 115 17.63 -17.77 -4.84
C ASN A 115 18.56 -16.56 -4.98
N LEU A 116 18.15 -15.41 -4.43
CA LEU A 116 18.96 -14.19 -4.44
C LEU A 116 20.27 -14.38 -3.65
N ILE A 117 20.24 -15.04 -2.49
CA ILE A 117 21.45 -15.33 -1.69
C ILE A 117 22.48 -16.13 -2.52
N VAL A 118 22.01 -17.14 -3.26
CA VAL A 118 22.90 -17.95 -4.11
C VAL A 118 23.55 -17.08 -5.19
N THR A 119 22.74 -16.30 -5.93
CA THR A 119 23.22 -15.45 -7.02
C THR A 119 24.14 -14.35 -6.51
N ALA A 120 23.76 -13.65 -5.46
CA ALA A 120 24.54 -12.59 -4.83
C ALA A 120 25.90 -13.09 -4.32
N THR A 121 25.92 -14.28 -3.70
CA THR A 121 27.16 -14.89 -3.24
C THR A 121 28.12 -15.21 -4.39
N GLU A 122 27.61 -15.76 -5.49
CA GLU A 122 28.41 -16.07 -6.68
C GLU A 122 28.98 -14.79 -7.30
N GLU A 123 28.19 -13.73 -7.46
CA GLU A 123 28.64 -12.46 -8.03
C GLU A 123 29.64 -11.75 -7.12
N PHE A 124 29.39 -11.69 -5.81
CA PHE A 124 30.33 -11.11 -4.85
C PHE A 124 31.70 -11.81 -4.86
N LEU A 125 31.73 -13.14 -4.95
CA LEU A 125 32.97 -13.91 -5.05
C LEU A 125 33.71 -13.68 -6.39
N ASN A 126 32.98 -13.37 -7.45
CA ASN A 126 33.58 -13.08 -8.74
C ASN A 126 34.21 -11.68 -8.80
N ASP A 127 33.53 -10.66 -8.29
CA ASP A 127 34.04 -9.27 -8.24
C ASP A 127 33.37 -8.48 -7.10
N SER A 128 33.96 -8.54 -5.92
CA SER A 128 33.44 -7.82 -4.75
C SER A 128 33.52 -6.31 -4.86
N ASN A 129 34.34 -5.75 -5.76
CA ASN A 129 34.42 -4.28 -5.92
C ASN A 129 33.32 -3.71 -6.82
N ALA A 130 32.73 -4.54 -7.67
CA ALA A 130 31.63 -4.15 -8.56
C ALA A 130 30.28 -4.66 -8.08
N PHE A 131 30.25 -5.37 -6.94
CA PHE A 131 29.04 -5.94 -6.38
C PHE A 131 28.09 -4.86 -5.80
N SER A 132 26.81 -5.03 -6.04
CA SER A 132 25.74 -4.27 -5.40
C SER A 132 24.80 -5.20 -4.64
N THR A 133 24.29 -4.78 -3.50
CA THR A 133 23.31 -5.53 -2.71
C THR A 133 22.07 -5.84 -3.52
N TYR A 134 21.65 -7.09 -3.56
CA TYR A 134 20.38 -7.48 -4.16
C TYR A 134 19.19 -7.07 -3.26
N VAL A 135 18.22 -6.38 -3.84
CA VAL A 135 17.03 -5.92 -3.12
C VAL A 135 15.78 -6.57 -3.69
N SER A 136 14.94 -7.11 -2.80
CA SER A 136 13.61 -7.62 -3.12
C SER A 136 12.60 -7.07 -2.12
N THR A 137 11.53 -6.47 -2.62
CA THR A 137 10.49 -5.87 -1.78
C THR A 137 9.12 -6.35 -2.22
N LEU A 138 8.21 -6.54 -1.25
CA LEU A 138 6.79 -6.72 -1.49
C LEU A 138 6.00 -5.88 -0.50
N ASP A 139 5.34 -4.83 -0.97
CA ASP A 139 4.42 -4.06 -0.15
C ASP A 139 2.97 -4.44 -0.46
N VAL A 140 2.25 -4.91 0.56
CA VAL A 140 0.82 -5.25 0.45
C VAL A 140 0.02 -4.05 0.92
N GLN A 141 -0.64 -3.38 -0.01
CA GLN A 141 -1.38 -2.16 0.18
C GLN A 141 -2.88 -2.43 0.22
N VAL A 142 -3.59 -1.93 1.23
CA VAL A 142 -5.04 -2.07 1.32
C VAL A 142 -5.71 -0.95 0.54
N ARG A 143 -6.48 -1.34 -0.47
CA ARG A 143 -7.19 -0.45 -1.38
C ARG A 143 -8.65 -0.26 -0.97
N ARG A 144 -9.26 -1.29 -0.40
CA ARG A 144 -10.59 -1.28 0.17
C ARG A 144 -10.65 -2.30 1.31
N ALA A 145 -11.31 -1.95 2.41
CA ALA A 145 -11.52 -2.84 3.54
C ALA A 145 -12.85 -2.51 4.23
N ASP A 146 -13.93 -3.10 3.75
CA ASP A 146 -15.26 -2.89 4.32
C ASP A 146 -16.08 -4.20 4.35
N SER A 147 -17.30 -4.10 4.86
CA SER A 147 -18.21 -5.25 4.96
C SER A 147 -18.64 -5.82 3.61
N VAL A 148 -18.33 -5.18 2.47
CA VAL A 148 -18.63 -5.64 1.11
C VAL A 148 -17.46 -6.33 0.46
N ALA A 149 -16.25 -5.70 0.53
CA ALA A 149 -15.07 -6.22 -0.13
C ALA A 149 -13.78 -5.86 0.64
N VAL A 150 -12.78 -6.74 0.53
CA VAL A 150 -11.40 -6.44 0.89
C VAL A 150 -10.55 -6.55 -0.36
N SER A 151 -9.88 -5.47 -0.72
CA SER A 151 -9.01 -5.40 -1.89
C SER A 151 -7.62 -4.98 -1.49
N VAL A 152 -6.63 -5.72 -1.98
CA VAL A 152 -5.22 -5.42 -1.75
C VAL A 152 -4.48 -5.36 -3.07
N LEU A 153 -3.50 -4.46 -3.14
CA LEU A 153 -2.52 -4.36 -4.20
C LEU A 153 -1.18 -4.87 -3.67
N GLU A 154 -0.64 -5.88 -4.29
CA GLU A 154 0.71 -6.37 -4.06
C GLU A 154 1.66 -5.61 -4.99
N ASP A 155 2.56 -4.84 -4.42
CA ASP A 155 3.56 -4.02 -5.11
C ASP A 155 4.92 -4.70 -4.92
N TYR A 156 5.32 -5.49 -5.90
CA TYR A 156 6.57 -6.22 -5.90
C TYR A 156 7.66 -5.41 -6.62
N GLY A 157 8.79 -5.25 -5.97
CA GLY A 157 9.92 -4.47 -6.47
C GLY A 157 11.27 -5.18 -6.34
N THR A 158 12.11 -4.98 -7.36
CA THR A 158 13.55 -5.24 -7.33
C THR A 158 14.27 -3.98 -7.79
N GLU A 159 15.61 -3.97 -7.79
CA GLU A 159 16.38 -2.83 -8.33
C GLU A 159 16.03 -2.46 -9.78
N SER A 160 15.62 -3.44 -10.59
CA SER A 160 15.45 -3.29 -12.03
C SER A 160 14.02 -3.44 -12.52
N SER A 161 13.10 -3.90 -11.69
CA SER A 161 11.73 -4.20 -12.09
C SER A 161 10.74 -3.88 -10.97
N ARG A 162 9.52 -3.57 -11.38
CA ARG A 162 8.35 -3.40 -10.50
C ARG A 162 7.13 -4.03 -11.17
N SER A 163 6.37 -4.77 -10.42
CA SER A 163 5.12 -5.38 -10.89
C SER A 163 4.03 -5.27 -9.84
N PHE A 164 2.79 -5.35 -10.29
CA PHE A 164 1.62 -5.30 -9.42
C PHE A 164 0.74 -6.53 -9.59
N ASN A 165 0.13 -6.96 -8.49
CA ASN A 165 -0.92 -7.96 -8.50
C ASN A 165 -2.09 -7.48 -7.63
N GLY A 166 -3.32 -7.59 -8.13
CA GLY A 166 -4.52 -7.18 -7.42
C GLY A 166 -5.32 -8.37 -6.92
N LEU A 167 -5.64 -8.40 -5.64
CA LEU A 167 -6.49 -9.42 -5.04
C LEU A 167 -7.72 -8.77 -4.40
N ASN A 168 -8.90 -9.19 -4.87
CA ASN A 168 -10.17 -8.63 -4.45
C ASN A 168 -11.04 -9.75 -3.86
N TYR A 169 -11.43 -9.61 -2.61
CA TYR A 169 -12.21 -10.63 -1.90
C TYR A 169 -13.61 -10.11 -1.54
N ASP A 170 -14.62 -10.94 -1.73
CA ASP A 170 -15.91 -10.74 -1.11
C ASP A 170 -15.78 -10.96 0.40
N THR A 171 -16.13 -9.98 1.20
CA THR A 171 -15.88 -10.00 2.65
C THR A 171 -16.62 -11.11 3.37
N GLU A 172 -17.87 -11.41 2.96
CA GLU A 172 -18.69 -12.39 3.63
C GLU A 172 -18.24 -13.83 3.31
N SER A 173 -18.06 -14.12 2.02
CA SER A 173 -17.75 -15.47 1.55
C SER A 173 -16.26 -15.80 1.50
N GLY A 174 -15.38 -14.79 1.53
CA GLY A 174 -13.93 -14.94 1.28
C GLY A 174 -13.60 -15.34 -0.17
N LYS A 175 -14.57 -15.28 -1.10
CA LYS A 175 -14.35 -15.63 -2.51
C LYS A 175 -13.46 -14.57 -3.15
N LEU A 176 -12.44 -15.00 -3.91
CA LEU A 176 -11.72 -14.12 -4.82
C LEU A 176 -12.67 -13.66 -5.93
N LEU A 177 -12.80 -12.35 -6.10
CA LEU A 177 -13.69 -11.73 -7.08
C LEU A 177 -13.00 -11.67 -8.45
N ALA A 178 -13.69 -12.15 -9.48
CA ALA A 178 -13.37 -11.85 -10.85
C ALA A 178 -13.92 -10.47 -11.23
N LEU A 179 -13.37 -9.84 -12.28
CA LEU A 179 -13.85 -8.55 -12.77
C LEU A 179 -15.35 -8.62 -13.14
N SER A 180 -15.76 -9.73 -13.75
CA SER A 180 -17.16 -10.05 -14.08
C SER A 180 -18.08 -10.21 -12.87
N ASP A 181 -17.55 -10.45 -11.66
CA ASP A 181 -18.34 -10.43 -10.42
C ASP A 181 -18.72 -8.99 -10.02
N VAL A 182 -17.96 -7.97 -10.43
CA VAL A 182 -18.10 -6.56 -10.00
C VAL A 182 -18.80 -5.71 -11.05
N VAL A 183 -18.49 -5.91 -12.33
CA VAL A 183 -19.09 -5.13 -13.43
C VAL A 183 -20.33 -5.83 -14.02
N THR A 184 -21.20 -5.05 -14.61
CA THR A 184 -22.43 -5.54 -15.25
C THR A 184 -22.16 -6.16 -16.62
N ASP A 185 -21.19 -5.61 -17.38
CA ASP A 185 -20.77 -6.09 -18.69
C ASP A 185 -19.28 -5.86 -18.90
N ILE A 186 -18.49 -6.93 -18.83
CA ILE A 186 -17.04 -6.90 -19.02
C ILE A 186 -16.63 -6.48 -20.45
N SER A 187 -17.50 -6.66 -21.44
CA SER A 187 -17.18 -6.34 -22.83
C SER A 187 -16.98 -4.83 -23.07
N ASN A 188 -17.47 -3.99 -22.16
CA ASN A 188 -17.32 -2.54 -22.23
C ASN A 188 -15.98 -2.05 -21.62
N ILE A 189 -15.29 -2.89 -20.84
CA ILE A 189 -14.07 -2.50 -20.12
C ILE A 189 -12.97 -2.01 -21.06
N PRO A 190 -12.60 -2.70 -22.15
CA PRO A 190 -11.48 -2.27 -23.00
C PRO A 190 -11.67 -0.85 -23.55
N GLU A 191 -12.86 -0.54 -24.06
CA GLU A 191 -13.17 0.80 -24.61
C GLU A 191 -13.17 1.88 -23.52
N ILE A 192 -13.68 1.57 -22.32
CA ILE A 192 -13.72 2.52 -21.22
C ILE A 192 -12.30 2.80 -20.72
N VAL A 193 -11.48 1.77 -20.51
CA VAL A 193 -10.09 1.89 -20.08
C VAL A 193 -9.26 2.68 -21.09
N GLU A 194 -9.41 2.39 -22.39
CA GLU A 194 -8.77 3.16 -23.45
C GLU A 194 -9.14 4.65 -23.36
N ARG A 195 -10.43 4.96 -23.23
CA ARG A 195 -10.90 6.33 -23.09
C ARG A 195 -10.33 7.04 -21.87
N VAL A 196 -10.27 6.36 -20.73
CA VAL A 196 -9.69 6.90 -19.48
C VAL A 196 -8.21 7.20 -19.67
N ILE A 197 -7.43 6.28 -20.22
CA ILE A 197 -6.00 6.48 -20.47
C ILE A 197 -5.79 7.62 -21.47
N MET A 198 -6.47 7.58 -22.60
CA MET A 198 -6.32 8.59 -23.65
C MET A 198 -6.74 10.00 -23.23
N SER A 199 -7.65 10.13 -22.27
CA SER A 199 -8.05 11.44 -21.73
C SER A 199 -6.95 12.12 -20.88
N ARG A 200 -5.97 11.35 -20.41
CA ARG A 200 -4.88 11.81 -19.52
C ARG A 200 -3.58 12.07 -20.28
N ILE A 201 -3.41 11.40 -21.40
CA ILE A 201 -2.24 11.52 -22.25
C ILE A 201 -2.53 12.62 -23.28
N GLY A 202 -1.63 13.60 -23.43
CA GLY A 202 -1.75 14.62 -24.44
C GLY A 202 -1.71 14.04 -25.86
N GLU A 203 -2.29 14.76 -26.85
CA GLU A 203 -2.36 14.34 -28.26
C GLU A 203 -0.99 14.04 -28.90
N GLU A 204 0.12 14.41 -28.27
CA GLU A 204 1.50 14.22 -28.75
C GLU A 204 2.11 12.87 -28.37
N GLU A 205 1.48 12.12 -27.45
CA GLU A 205 2.00 10.83 -26.96
C GLU A 205 1.30 9.66 -27.65
N THR A 206 2.03 8.94 -28.49
CA THR A 206 1.50 7.83 -29.27
C THR A 206 1.53 6.53 -28.46
N PHE A 207 0.41 6.18 -27.83
CA PHE A 207 0.05 4.78 -27.61
C PHE A 207 -0.32 4.16 -28.96
N GLY A 208 0.01 2.89 -29.16
CA GLY A 208 -0.50 2.18 -30.34
C GLY A 208 -2.04 2.17 -30.29
N GLU A 209 -2.68 2.56 -31.40
CA GLU A 209 -4.16 2.69 -31.49
C GLU A 209 -4.93 1.44 -31.04
N THR A 210 -4.28 0.27 -30.94
CA THR A 210 -4.89 -1.02 -30.57
C THR A 210 -4.32 -1.62 -29.29
N ALA A 211 -3.36 -0.95 -28.64
CA ALA A 211 -2.60 -1.57 -27.52
C ALA A 211 -3.51 -2.04 -26.38
N ILE A 212 -4.50 -1.24 -25.96
CA ILE A 212 -5.41 -1.55 -24.86
C ILE A 212 -6.45 -2.60 -25.27
N PRO A 213 -7.18 -2.47 -26.40
CA PRO A 213 -8.04 -3.53 -26.89
C PRO A 213 -7.31 -4.86 -27.09
N ASP A 214 -6.11 -4.83 -27.69
CA ASP A 214 -5.28 -6.03 -27.92
C ASP A 214 -4.86 -6.69 -26.60
N TYR A 215 -4.52 -5.90 -25.57
CA TYR A 215 -4.22 -6.41 -24.23
C TYR A 215 -5.39 -7.23 -23.68
N PHE A 216 -6.59 -6.64 -23.60
CA PHE A 216 -7.78 -7.32 -23.06
C PHE A 216 -8.23 -8.51 -23.92
N GLN A 217 -8.00 -8.47 -25.22
CA GLN A 217 -8.33 -9.59 -26.12
C GLN A 217 -7.40 -10.79 -25.90
N ASN A 218 -6.13 -10.56 -25.56
CA ASN A 218 -5.10 -11.59 -25.44
C ASN A 218 -4.81 -12.02 -24.00
N THR A 219 -5.31 -11.28 -23.00
CA THR A 219 -5.09 -11.54 -21.58
C THR A 219 -6.37 -12.16 -20.98
N PRO A 220 -6.28 -13.37 -20.40
CA PRO A 220 -7.41 -13.95 -19.65
C PRO A 220 -7.86 -13.02 -18.53
N GLU A 221 -9.14 -13.05 -18.17
CA GLU A 221 -9.71 -12.20 -17.12
C GLU A 221 -8.95 -12.34 -15.78
N ASP A 222 -8.55 -13.56 -15.43
CA ASP A 222 -7.82 -13.86 -14.19
C ASP A 222 -6.37 -13.32 -14.18
N ASP A 223 -5.82 -12.97 -15.34
CA ASP A 223 -4.46 -12.42 -15.49
C ASP A 223 -4.48 -10.87 -15.63
N VAL A 224 -5.65 -10.25 -15.66
CA VAL A 224 -5.77 -8.79 -15.65
C VAL A 224 -5.54 -8.25 -14.25
N THR A 225 -4.53 -7.41 -14.07
CA THR A 225 -4.25 -6.78 -12.77
C THR A 225 -5.19 -5.62 -12.51
N TRP A 226 -6.02 -5.73 -11.47
CA TRP A 226 -6.96 -4.71 -11.06
C TRP A 226 -7.27 -4.78 -9.57
N VAL A 227 -7.68 -3.66 -8.99
CA VAL A 227 -8.18 -3.57 -7.62
C VAL A 227 -9.50 -2.82 -7.57
N LEU A 228 -10.37 -3.24 -6.65
CA LEU A 228 -11.59 -2.54 -6.33
C LEU A 228 -11.28 -1.51 -5.23
N ASP A 229 -11.28 -0.24 -5.62
CA ASP A 229 -11.13 0.90 -4.71
C ASP A 229 -12.49 1.35 -4.15
N TYR A 230 -12.49 2.30 -3.21
CA TYR A 230 -13.74 2.91 -2.71
C TYR A 230 -14.44 3.80 -3.74
N ASN A 231 -13.74 4.24 -4.78
CA ASN A 231 -14.30 5.12 -5.81
C ASN A 231 -14.49 4.45 -7.17
N GLY A 232 -14.09 3.18 -7.35
CA GLY A 232 -14.16 2.48 -8.64
C GLY A 232 -13.22 1.30 -8.74
N ILE A 233 -12.79 1.00 -9.95
CA ILE A 233 -11.79 -0.03 -10.26
C ILE A 233 -10.55 0.65 -10.83
N THR A 234 -9.36 0.30 -10.30
CA THR A 234 -8.08 0.71 -10.88
C THR A 234 -7.41 -0.48 -11.54
N PHE A 235 -7.11 -0.36 -12.83
CA PHE A 235 -6.32 -1.30 -13.61
C PHE A 235 -4.85 -0.89 -13.59
N TYR A 236 -3.96 -1.88 -13.53
CA TYR A 236 -2.52 -1.70 -13.57
C TYR A 236 -1.95 -2.42 -14.79
N PHE A 237 -1.11 -1.73 -15.54
CA PHE A 237 -0.43 -2.28 -16.71
C PHE A 237 1.06 -2.17 -16.50
N GLU A 238 1.74 -3.29 -16.56
CA GLU A 238 3.20 -3.33 -16.41
C GLU A 238 3.90 -2.50 -17.47
N GLN A 239 5.11 -2.10 -17.15
CA GLN A 239 5.96 -1.32 -18.02
C GLN A 239 6.16 -2.02 -19.38
N GLY A 240 5.87 -1.32 -20.48
CA GLY A 240 6.04 -1.83 -21.83
C GLY A 240 4.88 -2.68 -22.36
N VAL A 241 3.81 -2.91 -21.59
CA VAL A 241 2.66 -3.74 -22.01
C VAL A 241 1.72 -2.97 -22.93
N ILE A 242 1.27 -1.79 -22.55
CA ILE A 242 0.37 -0.97 -23.36
C ILE A 242 1.02 0.30 -23.90
N ALA A 243 2.19 0.65 -23.39
CA ALA A 243 2.96 1.84 -23.73
C ALA A 243 4.46 1.49 -23.85
N PRO A 244 5.28 2.30 -24.55
CA PRO A 244 6.72 2.15 -24.51
C PRO A 244 7.30 2.18 -23.08
N THR A 245 8.37 1.44 -22.84
CA THR A 245 8.95 1.25 -21.48
C THR A 245 9.34 2.55 -20.78
N ASN A 246 9.68 3.60 -21.51
CA ASN A 246 10.03 4.90 -20.94
C ASN A 246 8.84 5.62 -20.26
N PHE A 247 7.60 5.16 -20.48
CA PHE A 247 6.41 5.68 -19.80
C PHE A 247 6.15 5.00 -18.45
N GLY A 248 6.92 3.97 -18.10
CA GLY A 248 6.73 3.25 -16.84
C GLY A 248 5.43 2.45 -16.78
N ILE A 249 4.98 2.19 -15.56
CA ILE A 249 3.71 1.50 -15.26
C ILE A 249 2.57 2.46 -15.55
N GLN A 250 1.54 1.98 -16.26
CA GLN A 250 0.34 2.73 -16.57
C GLN A 250 -0.83 2.26 -15.71
N THR A 251 -1.70 3.20 -15.32
CA THR A 251 -2.89 2.88 -14.52
C THR A 251 -4.13 3.52 -15.13
N ALA A 252 -5.27 2.88 -14.93
CA ALA A 252 -6.57 3.43 -15.34
C ALA A 252 -7.60 3.22 -14.23
N THR A 253 -8.11 4.29 -13.65
CA THR A 253 -9.21 4.22 -12.68
C THR A 253 -10.51 4.56 -13.36
N VAL A 254 -11.42 3.59 -13.36
CA VAL A 254 -12.80 3.71 -13.87
C VAL A 254 -13.70 3.92 -12.66
N THR A 255 -14.23 5.13 -12.49
CA THR A 255 -14.94 5.50 -11.26
C THR A 255 -16.43 5.19 -11.29
N PHE A 256 -17.02 4.94 -10.12
CA PHE A 256 -18.47 4.78 -9.95
C PHE A 256 -19.23 6.03 -10.40
N ALA A 257 -18.66 7.22 -10.17
CA ALA A 257 -19.29 8.50 -10.49
C ALA A 257 -19.36 8.77 -12.00
N GLU A 258 -18.32 8.41 -12.76
CA GLU A 258 -18.26 8.63 -14.21
C GLU A 258 -18.97 7.53 -15.00
N TYR A 259 -19.03 6.29 -14.46
CA TYR A 259 -19.60 5.13 -15.12
C TYR A 259 -20.59 4.36 -14.20
N PRO A 260 -21.66 5.00 -13.68
CA PRO A 260 -22.54 4.40 -12.68
C PRO A 260 -23.22 3.10 -13.16
N ASP A 261 -23.55 2.99 -14.44
CA ASP A 261 -24.25 1.83 -15.02
C ASP A 261 -23.32 0.62 -15.26
N LEU A 262 -22.00 0.83 -15.16
CA LEU A 262 -21.01 -0.24 -15.39
C LEU A 262 -20.93 -1.20 -14.20
N PHE A 263 -21.18 -0.75 -13.00
CA PHE A 263 -20.94 -1.50 -11.77
C PHE A 263 -22.22 -2.15 -11.23
N LYS A 264 -22.04 -3.30 -10.59
CA LYS A 264 -23.12 -3.89 -9.80
C LYS A 264 -23.29 -3.09 -8.50
N GLU A 265 -24.53 -2.74 -8.19
CA GLU A 265 -24.91 -1.90 -7.05
C GLU A 265 -24.24 -2.28 -5.72
N LYS A 266 -24.12 -3.60 -5.44
CA LYS A 266 -23.44 -4.12 -4.24
C LYS A 266 -22.09 -3.45 -3.99
N TYR A 267 -21.31 -3.16 -5.02
CA TYR A 267 -19.93 -2.67 -4.91
C TYR A 267 -19.79 -1.16 -4.93
N THR A 268 -20.85 -0.43 -5.33
CA THR A 268 -20.83 1.04 -5.38
C THR A 268 -21.11 1.71 -4.04
N ALA A 269 -21.69 0.97 -3.10
CA ALA A 269 -21.88 1.45 -1.74
C ALA A 269 -20.54 1.39 -0.96
N VAL A 270 -20.21 2.48 -0.29
CA VAL A 270 -18.94 2.65 0.45
C VAL A 270 -19.23 3.33 1.80
N PRO A 271 -18.39 3.13 2.83
CA PRO A 271 -18.47 3.87 4.09
C PRO A 271 -18.37 5.38 3.84
N ASP A 272 -18.90 6.18 4.75
CA ASP A 272 -18.81 7.64 4.73
C ASP A 272 -17.40 8.15 5.07
N ALA A 273 -16.60 7.35 5.76
CA ALA A 273 -15.20 7.61 6.06
C ALA A 273 -14.35 6.36 5.86
N TYR A 274 -13.15 6.52 5.32
CA TYR A 274 -12.23 5.41 5.03
C TYR A 274 -10.80 5.88 4.79
N VAL A 275 -9.86 4.94 4.82
CA VAL A 275 -8.45 5.15 4.48
C VAL A 275 -8.03 4.16 3.40
N VAL A 276 -7.18 4.62 2.47
CA VAL A 276 -6.60 3.83 1.36
C VAL A 276 -5.08 3.92 1.43
N SER A 277 -4.38 2.78 1.40
CA SER A 277 -2.92 2.78 1.20
C SER A 277 -2.59 3.13 -0.25
N LEU A 278 -1.61 3.99 -0.47
CA LEU A 278 -1.21 4.44 -1.80
C LEU A 278 0.15 3.87 -2.21
N PRO A 279 0.35 3.52 -3.49
CA PRO A 279 1.67 3.16 -4.00
C PRO A 279 2.55 4.41 -4.14
N LEU A 280 3.81 4.31 -3.71
CA LEU A 280 4.80 5.36 -4.00
C LEU A 280 5.11 5.42 -5.49
N SER A 281 5.28 6.64 -6.01
CA SER A 281 5.67 6.91 -7.39
C SER A 281 4.73 6.33 -8.46
N SER A 282 3.47 6.06 -8.06
CA SER A 282 2.41 5.67 -8.99
C SER A 282 1.16 6.51 -8.71
N PRO A 283 0.45 6.96 -9.74
CA PRO A 283 -0.71 7.81 -9.53
C PRO A 283 -1.88 7.04 -8.90
N PHE A 284 -2.53 7.70 -7.97
CA PHE A 284 -3.84 7.35 -7.42
C PHE A 284 -4.87 8.36 -7.92
N TYR A 285 -6.04 7.89 -8.30
CA TYR A 285 -7.07 8.73 -8.88
C TYR A 285 -8.32 8.74 -7.99
N THR A 286 -8.69 9.93 -7.52
CA THR A 286 -9.87 10.16 -6.70
C THR A 286 -10.36 11.59 -6.88
N ASP A 287 -11.63 11.86 -6.62
CA ASP A 287 -12.19 13.22 -6.68
C ASP A 287 -11.74 14.01 -5.44
N ILE A 288 -10.72 14.87 -5.60
CA ILE A 288 -10.23 15.79 -4.57
C ILE A 288 -10.74 17.22 -4.77
N THR A 289 -11.27 17.53 -5.96
CA THR A 289 -11.82 18.85 -6.29
C THR A 289 -13.32 18.96 -6.02
N GLY A 290 -14.03 17.84 -5.87
CA GLY A 290 -15.48 17.78 -5.64
C GLY A 290 -16.30 17.90 -6.93
N ASP A 291 -15.69 17.79 -8.12
CA ASP A 291 -16.35 17.93 -9.41
C ASP A 291 -16.88 16.58 -9.97
N LYS A 292 -16.72 15.49 -9.23
CA LYS A 292 -17.08 14.08 -9.53
C LYS A 292 -16.23 13.44 -10.63
N ARG A 293 -15.10 14.01 -10.98
CA ARG A 293 -14.10 13.41 -11.84
C ARG A 293 -12.91 12.93 -11.00
N ALA A 294 -12.22 11.95 -11.53
CA ALA A 294 -11.02 11.47 -10.86
C ALA A 294 -9.85 12.42 -11.12
N ASP A 295 -9.37 13.07 -10.07
CA ASP A 295 -8.14 13.83 -10.06
C ASP A 295 -6.95 12.93 -9.79
N GLU A 296 -5.80 13.24 -10.36
CA GLU A 296 -4.55 12.55 -10.08
C GLU A 296 -3.93 13.04 -8.78
N LEU A 297 -3.47 12.10 -7.95
CA LEU A 297 -2.68 12.34 -6.76
C LEU A 297 -1.47 11.40 -6.77
N THR A 298 -0.26 11.96 -6.75
CA THR A 298 0.98 11.17 -6.72
C THR A 298 1.83 11.58 -5.53
N VAL A 299 2.32 10.57 -4.80
CA VAL A 299 3.32 10.73 -3.74
C VAL A 299 4.60 10.06 -4.19
N SER A 300 5.71 10.79 -4.15
CA SER A 300 7.01 10.27 -4.58
C SER A 300 8.13 10.82 -3.72
N GLY A 301 9.30 10.21 -3.85
CA GLY A 301 10.53 10.69 -3.24
C GLY A 301 11.74 10.18 -4.02
N ASN A 302 12.80 10.97 -4.04
CA ASN A 302 14.07 10.50 -4.57
C ASN A 302 14.76 9.64 -3.52
N TYR A 303 15.18 8.44 -3.93
CA TYR A 303 15.81 7.45 -3.05
C TYR A 303 17.31 7.37 -3.33
N ASP A 304 18.12 7.43 -2.28
CA ASP A 304 19.55 7.16 -2.32
C ASP A 304 19.77 5.66 -2.06
N TYR A 305 20.11 4.91 -3.10
CA TYR A 305 20.32 3.46 -3.02
C TYR A 305 21.54 3.08 -2.20
N ASP A 306 22.61 3.90 -2.22
CA ASP A 306 23.82 3.66 -1.45
C ASP A 306 23.58 3.94 0.05
N GLY A 307 22.82 4.99 0.36
CA GLY A 307 22.48 5.38 1.72
C GLY A 307 21.26 4.65 2.29
N GLY A 308 20.39 4.11 1.44
CA GLY A 308 19.18 3.38 1.85
C GLY A 308 18.09 4.28 2.41
N TYR A 309 17.96 5.51 1.93
CA TYR A 309 16.97 6.47 2.41
C TYR A 309 16.40 7.37 1.31
N TYR A 310 15.21 7.89 1.55
CA TYR A 310 14.61 8.96 0.74
C TYR A 310 15.18 10.30 1.18
N TYR A 311 15.53 11.16 0.22
CA TYR A 311 16.04 12.54 0.49
C TYR A 311 15.11 13.65 0.01
N THR A 312 13.97 13.33 -0.61
CA THR A 312 12.88 14.26 -0.92
C THR A 312 11.53 13.64 -0.63
N LEU A 313 10.55 14.47 -0.34
CA LEU A 313 9.13 14.14 -0.37
C LEU A 313 8.46 15.07 -1.36
N ALA A 314 7.79 14.50 -2.36
CA ALA A 314 6.98 15.25 -3.32
C ALA A 314 5.56 14.72 -3.33
N VAL A 315 4.60 15.63 -3.31
CA VAL A 315 3.16 15.35 -3.47
C VAL A 315 2.67 16.21 -4.62
N SER A 316 2.00 15.62 -5.58
CA SER A 316 1.49 16.35 -6.75
C SER A 316 0.08 15.93 -7.13
N SER A 317 -0.67 16.89 -7.67
CA SER A 317 -1.93 16.70 -8.38
C SER A 317 -1.88 17.44 -9.71
N GLN A 318 -2.95 17.41 -10.50
CA GLN A 318 -3.03 18.18 -11.74
C GLN A 318 -2.92 19.68 -11.53
N SER A 319 -3.32 20.20 -10.37
CA SER A 319 -3.44 21.65 -10.10
C SER A 319 -2.51 22.19 -9.03
N SER A 320 -1.90 21.32 -8.23
CA SER A 320 -1.12 21.71 -7.05
C SER A 320 0.04 20.75 -6.81
N SER A 321 1.12 21.24 -6.22
CA SER A 321 2.25 20.39 -5.84
C SER A 321 2.92 20.92 -4.56
N PHE A 322 3.51 20.00 -3.82
CA PHE A 322 4.39 20.24 -2.68
C PHE A 322 5.66 19.44 -2.89
N GLU A 323 6.80 20.03 -2.57
CA GLU A 323 8.10 19.37 -2.57
C GLU A 323 8.95 19.92 -1.43
N ALA A 324 9.64 19.03 -0.71
CA ALA A 324 10.55 19.40 0.36
C ALA A 324 11.76 18.45 0.39
N ASP A 325 12.89 18.97 0.91
CA ASP A 325 13.98 18.12 1.38
C ASP A 325 13.46 17.24 2.52
N TRP A 326 13.72 15.94 2.43
CA TRP A 326 13.18 14.95 3.36
C TRP A 326 14.22 13.90 3.68
N PHE A 327 14.26 13.42 4.90
CA PHE A 327 15.11 12.31 5.26
C PHE A 327 14.27 11.21 5.91
N ALA A 328 14.13 10.09 5.21
CA ALA A 328 13.36 8.96 5.72
C ALA A 328 13.85 7.63 5.17
N TYR A 329 13.92 6.60 6.00
CA TYR A 329 14.21 5.25 5.56
C TYR A 329 13.02 4.61 4.85
N THR A 330 11.81 4.93 5.29
CA THR A 330 10.57 4.44 4.67
C THR A 330 9.59 5.59 4.48
N MET A 331 8.71 5.47 3.48
CA MET A 331 7.56 6.34 3.29
C MET A 331 6.34 5.49 2.96
N SER A 332 5.26 5.68 3.71
CA SER A 332 3.99 4.98 3.52
C SER A 332 2.86 6.00 3.42
N PRO A 333 2.39 6.32 2.22
CA PRO A 333 1.31 7.27 2.03
C PRO A 333 -0.07 6.62 2.16
N TYR A 334 -1.01 7.37 2.76
CA TYR A 334 -2.41 7.00 2.93
C TYR A 334 -3.32 8.16 2.53
N TYR A 335 -4.30 7.88 1.69
CA TYR A 335 -5.39 8.81 1.45
C TYR A 335 -6.50 8.55 2.48
N ALA A 336 -6.97 9.60 3.14
CA ALA A 336 -8.05 9.53 4.12
C ALA A 336 -9.24 10.41 3.68
N LYS A 337 -10.44 9.83 3.72
CA LYS A 337 -11.72 10.51 3.52
C LYS A 337 -12.46 10.53 4.85
N THR A 338 -12.85 11.72 5.32
CA THR A 338 -13.62 11.87 6.56
C THR A 338 -15.13 11.85 6.28
N ALA A 339 -15.95 11.59 7.31
CA ALA A 339 -17.39 11.60 7.22
C ALA A 339 -17.98 12.96 6.82
N ASP A 340 -17.30 14.06 7.12
CA ASP A 340 -17.67 15.41 6.68
C ASP A 340 -17.34 15.69 5.22
N GLY A 341 -16.69 14.73 4.55
CA GLY A 341 -16.31 14.79 3.14
C GLY A 341 -14.97 15.44 2.85
N ASP A 342 -14.21 15.85 3.88
CA ASP A 342 -12.85 16.36 3.70
C ASP A 342 -11.89 15.22 3.30
N SER A 343 -10.87 15.58 2.54
CA SER A 343 -9.85 14.66 2.04
C SER A 343 -8.47 15.06 2.52
N PHE A 344 -7.70 14.06 2.99
CA PHE A 344 -6.35 14.25 3.48
C PHE A 344 -5.40 13.23 2.86
N LEU A 345 -4.14 13.59 2.76
CA LEU A 345 -3.02 12.69 2.51
C LEU A 345 -2.17 12.66 3.78
N CYS A 346 -1.94 11.46 4.30
CA CYS A 346 -1.07 11.21 5.44
C CYS A 346 0.16 10.43 4.96
N VAL A 347 1.36 10.94 5.18
CA VAL A 347 2.61 10.26 4.80
C VAL A 347 3.35 9.90 6.08
N PHE A 348 3.41 8.61 6.37
CA PHE A 348 4.26 8.08 7.43
C PHE A 348 5.68 7.94 6.92
N SER A 349 6.63 8.34 7.74
CA SER A 349 8.05 8.27 7.47
C SER A 349 8.79 7.76 8.68
N GLU A 350 9.67 6.77 8.49
CA GLU A 350 10.61 6.35 9.49
C GLU A 350 11.88 7.18 9.37
N ILE A 351 12.21 7.91 10.42
CA ILE A 351 13.43 8.73 10.51
C ILE A 351 14.31 8.24 11.65
N SER A 352 15.61 8.51 11.59
CA SER A 352 16.55 8.22 12.68
C SER A 352 17.58 9.34 12.80
N ASP A 353 17.91 9.71 14.03
CA ASP A 353 19.00 10.62 14.34
C ASP A 353 20.33 9.89 14.65
N GLY A 354 20.34 8.58 14.43
CA GLY A 354 21.47 7.70 14.70
C GLY A 354 21.51 7.12 16.13
N ALA A 355 20.60 7.54 17.00
CA ALA A 355 20.45 7.01 18.35
C ALA A 355 19.09 6.29 18.52
N ASP A 356 18.04 6.89 17.99
CA ASP A 356 16.68 6.38 18.07
C ASP A 356 16.00 6.43 16.68
N THR A 357 15.08 5.50 16.44
CA THR A 357 14.20 5.50 15.26
C THR A 357 12.86 6.06 15.68
N GLN A 358 12.35 6.97 14.90
CA GLN A 358 11.11 7.69 15.16
C GLN A 358 10.20 7.61 13.93
N MET A 359 8.91 7.43 14.17
CA MET A 359 7.90 7.52 13.13
C MET A 359 7.30 8.91 13.14
N THR A 360 7.36 9.59 12.01
CA THR A 360 6.74 10.91 11.80
C THR A 360 5.63 10.79 10.77
N MET A 361 4.52 11.45 11.02
CA MET A 361 3.41 11.56 10.08
C MET A 361 3.25 13.00 9.60
N CYS A 362 3.32 13.19 8.29
CA CYS A 362 3.03 14.45 7.63
C CYS A 362 1.60 14.41 7.08
N VAL A 363 0.77 15.40 7.44
CA VAL A 363 -0.62 15.50 7.00
C VAL A 363 -0.80 16.65 6.04
N PHE A 364 -1.38 16.34 4.88
CA PHE A 364 -1.75 17.33 3.86
C PHE A 364 -3.26 17.38 3.72
N SER A 365 -3.86 18.56 3.81
CA SER A 365 -5.23 18.80 3.35
C SER A 365 -5.25 18.83 1.82
N LEU A 366 -6.25 18.19 1.22
CA LEU A 366 -6.47 18.14 -0.23
C LEU A 366 -7.72 18.97 -0.64
N LYS A 367 -8.11 19.90 0.21
CA LYS A 367 -9.33 20.68 0.01
C LYS A 367 -9.31 21.48 -1.29
N ASP A 368 -10.40 21.37 -2.06
CA ASP A 368 -10.57 22.04 -3.35
C ASP A 368 -9.42 21.76 -4.35
N GLY A 369 -8.75 20.61 -4.23
CA GLY A 369 -7.60 20.22 -5.06
C GLY A 369 -6.28 20.90 -4.70
N GLU A 370 -6.24 21.74 -3.65
CA GLU A 370 -5.02 22.35 -3.15
C GLU A 370 -4.29 21.41 -2.19
N ILE A 371 -3.00 21.15 -2.44
CA ILE A 371 -2.14 20.37 -1.55
C ILE A 371 -1.51 21.31 -0.54
N LYS A 372 -1.88 21.17 0.72
CA LYS A 372 -1.36 22.02 1.80
C LYS A 372 -0.98 21.18 3.00
N GLN A 373 0.29 21.21 3.40
CA GLN A 373 0.72 20.62 4.65
C GLN A 373 0.05 21.36 5.82
N VAL A 374 -0.64 20.61 6.68
CA VAL A 374 -1.39 21.13 7.83
C VAL A 374 -0.80 20.69 9.15
N SER A 375 -0.10 19.53 9.18
CA SER A 375 0.52 19.00 10.38
C SER A 375 1.76 18.17 10.03
N GLU A 376 2.67 18.08 10.98
CA GLU A 376 3.77 17.13 11.05
C GLU A 376 3.93 16.76 12.52
N THR A 377 3.81 15.48 12.85
CA THR A 377 3.79 15.00 14.23
C THR A 377 4.43 13.64 14.35
N ASP A 378 5.03 13.39 15.48
CA ASP A 378 5.49 12.07 15.84
C ASP A 378 4.29 11.20 16.16
N MET A 379 4.19 10.07 15.50
CA MET A 379 3.08 9.16 15.64
C MET A 379 3.51 7.70 15.48
N GLU A 380 3.07 6.85 16.37
CA GLU A 380 3.24 5.41 16.27
C GLU A 380 1.89 4.76 15.96
N LEU A 381 1.90 3.86 14.98
CA LEU A 381 0.73 2.99 14.76
C LEU A 381 0.59 2.02 15.94
N PRO A 382 -0.66 1.76 16.40
CA PRO A 382 -0.89 0.85 17.52
C PRO A 382 -0.30 -0.54 17.24
N SER A 383 0.63 -0.98 18.09
CA SER A 383 1.21 -2.32 18.01
C SER A 383 0.17 -3.40 18.37
N ARG A 384 0.20 -4.51 17.66
CA ARG A 384 -0.64 -5.69 17.87
C ARG A 384 0.18 -6.95 18.16
N GLY A 385 1.49 -6.83 18.16
CA GLY A 385 2.46 -7.91 18.38
C GLY A 385 3.83 -7.55 17.84
N ASP A 386 4.76 -8.51 17.85
CA ASP A 386 6.07 -8.31 17.26
C ASP A 386 5.91 -8.07 15.74
N ASN A 387 6.36 -6.90 15.27
CA ASN A 387 6.28 -6.47 13.86
C ASN A 387 4.85 -6.40 13.26
N ILE A 388 3.81 -6.42 14.10
CA ILE A 388 2.41 -6.32 13.67
C ILE A 388 1.84 -5.02 14.22
N PHE A 389 1.29 -4.20 13.34
CA PHE A 389 0.70 -2.91 13.67
C PHE A 389 -0.73 -2.81 13.13
N ALA A 390 -1.58 -2.06 13.82
CA ALA A 390 -2.89 -1.73 13.28
C ALA A 390 -2.74 -1.00 11.96
N LEU A 391 -3.40 -1.49 10.92
CA LEU A 391 -3.45 -0.80 9.64
C LEU A 391 -4.51 0.31 9.72
N PRO A 392 -4.20 1.54 9.34
CA PRO A 392 -5.20 2.59 9.29
C PRO A 392 -6.20 2.30 8.16
N THR A 393 -7.41 1.94 8.54
CA THR A 393 -8.57 1.76 7.64
C THR A 393 -9.65 2.79 7.92
N ASP A 394 -9.57 3.44 9.10
CA ASP A 394 -10.47 4.47 9.60
C ASP A 394 -9.66 5.77 9.79
N PRO A 395 -10.14 6.93 9.26
CA PRO A 395 -9.46 8.22 9.43
C PRO A 395 -9.23 8.62 10.89
N ASP A 396 -10.09 8.21 11.82
CA ASP A 396 -9.96 8.53 13.24
C ASP A 396 -8.68 7.94 13.89
N ILE A 397 -8.06 6.95 13.24
CA ILE A 397 -6.75 6.42 13.65
C ILE A 397 -5.60 7.38 13.26
N LEU A 398 -5.75 8.09 12.14
CA LEU A 398 -4.72 8.96 11.56
C LEU A 398 -4.87 10.41 11.93
N LEU A 399 -6.10 10.90 12.03
CA LEU A 399 -6.42 12.32 12.14
C LEU A 399 -6.93 12.60 13.54
N LEU A 400 -6.15 13.36 14.30
CA LEU A 400 -6.61 13.87 15.60
C LEU A 400 -7.49 15.11 15.36
N CYS A 401 -8.77 15.01 15.70
CA CYS A 401 -9.68 16.15 15.64
C CYS A 401 -9.61 16.93 16.96
N ASP A 402 -9.31 18.23 16.88
CA ASP A 402 -9.33 19.11 18.04
C ASP A 402 -10.78 19.46 18.45
N SER A 403 -10.93 20.17 19.60
CA SER A 403 -12.24 20.58 20.11
C SER A 403 -13.00 21.56 19.20
N ASP A 404 -12.32 22.15 18.22
CA ASP A 404 -12.86 23.11 17.26
C ASP A 404 -13.18 22.47 15.91
N GLY A 405 -12.96 21.14 15.78
CA GLY A 405 -13.23 20.36 14.57
C GLY A 405 -12.15 20.44 13.51
N ASN A 406 -10.95 20.91 13.85
CA ASN A 406 -9.81 20.89 12.94
C ASN A 406 -9.02 19.60 13.11
N TYR A 407 -8.66 18.99 12.02
CA TYR A 407 -7.80 17.82 12.00
C TYR A 407 -6.32 18.23 12.02
N SER A 408 -5.53 17.51 12.78
CA SER A 408 -4.07 17.68 12.86
C SER A 408 -3.36 16.36 12.60
#